data_8ed9510f25074a89d8f2e6c13ab95744
#
_entry.id   8ed9510f25074a89d8f2e6c13ab95744
#
_cell.length_a   1.000
_cell.length_b   1.000
_cell.length_c   1.000
_cell.angle_alpha   90.00
_cell.angle_beta   90.00
_cell.angle_gamma   90.00
#
_symmetry.space_group_name_H-M   'P 1'
#
loop_
_entity.id
_entity.type
_entity.pdbx_description
1 polymer ?
#
loop_
_entity_poly.entity_id
_entity_poly.type
_entity_poly.pdbx_seq_one_letter_code
_entity_poly.pdbx_strand_id
1 'polypeptide(L)'
;MKPHTTARLAYRAAALFTRLPWSWLHAFANGLAWLWIRLNARESRVTRRNLELAYPELSDAERAVLHRNVLRSTALQAIETLRLWTQPRERNLARLTERHGEALYDAALAAGKGVIVAAPHYGNWELLNQWLASRGPIAIVYKAPDEAVGDAFLQLVRGGDNVQQVRAEGPAVRQLFKVLKDGGATGILPDQQPKAGDGVFAPFFGVEALTMTLVNRLAERTGATVLYGWCERIGPGMEFALHIQPTPPAVADPDPRTAATALNAGIERIARRDPAQYQWTYKRYTLRPPESGEDDPYATEDHPH
;
A
#
# COMPACT_ATOMS: atom_id res chain seq x y z
N MET A 1 -10.93 -5.73 -28.82
CA MET A 1 -11.63 -6.64 -27.86
C MET A 1 -12.28 -5.79 -26.77
N LYS A 2 -13.41 -6.22 -26.19
CA LYS A 2 -14.05 -5.50 -25.07
C LYS A 2 -13.13 -5.59 -23.84
N PRO A 3 -12.96 -4.51 -23.03
CA PRO A 3 -12.04 -4.48 -21.87
C PRO A 3 -12.20 -5.67 -20.93
N HIS A 4 -13.44 -6.05 -20.60
CA HIS A 4 -13.72 -7.21 -19.74
C HIS A 4 -13.27 -8.56 -20.32
N THR A 5 -13.30 -8.73 -21.65
CA THR A 5 -12.80 -9.97 -22.29
C THR A 5 -11.29 -10.07 -22.18
N THR A 6 -10.59 -8.95 -22.42
CA THR A 6 -9.13 -8.88 -22.27
C THR A 6 -8.70 -9.09 -20.82
N ALA A 7 -9.40 -8.47 -19.86
CA ALA A 7 -9.16 -8.67 -18.42
C ALA A 7 -9.33 -10.14 -17.99
N ARG A 8 -10.36 -10.84 -18.49
CA ARG A 8 -10.55 -12.28 -18.24
C ARG A 8 -9.46 -13.16 -18.84
N LEU A 9 -8.95 -12.81 -20.03
CA LEU A 9 -7.81 -13.53 -20.62
C LEU A 9 -6.53 -13.30 -19.80
N ALA A 10 -6.26 -12.06 -19.38
CA ALA A 10 -5.14 -11.74 -18.51
C ALA A 10 -5.23 -12.49 -17.17
N TYR A 11 -6.43 -12.56 -16.59
CA TYR A 11 -6.67 -13.35 -15.38
C TYR A 11 -6.35 -14.84 -15.57
N ARG A 12 -6.81 -15.45 -16.69
CA ARG A 12 -6.52 -16.86 -16.99
C ARG A 12 -5.04 -17.12 -17.19
N ALA A 13 -4.33 -16.21 -17.88
CA ALA A 13 -2.89 -16.28 -18.04
C ALA A 13 -2.16 -16.19 -16.68
N ALA A 14 -2.55 -15.23 -15.84
CA ALA A 14 -2.03 -15.10 -14.48
C ALA A 14 -2.31 -16.36 -13.64
N ALA A 15 -3.53 -16.90 -13.70
CA ALA A 15 -3.91 -18.10 -12.98
C ALA A 15 -3.11 -19.34 -13.43
N LEU A 16 -2.78 -19.44 -14.72
CA LEU A 16 -1.91 -20.52 -15.24
C LEU A 16 -0.46 -20.33 -14.76
N PHE A 17 0.07 -19.12 -14.89
CA PHE A 17 1.43 -18.77 -14.45
C PHE A 17 1.64 -19.04 -12.96
N THR A 18 0.69 -18.65 -12.13
CA THR A 18 0.79 -18.81 -10.67
C THR A 18 0.61 -20.24 -10.17
N ARG A 19 0.30 -21.22 -11.05
CA ARG A 19 0.33 -22.66 -10.74
C ARG A 19 1.74 -23.25 -10.70
N LEU A 20 2.72 -22.55 -11.26
CA LEU A 20 4.11 -22.99 -11.21
C LEU A 20 4.57 -23.17 -9.73
N PRO A 21 5.53 -24.08 -9.50
CA PRO A 21 6.14 -24.26 -8.18
C PRO A 21 6.66 -22.93 -7.63
N TRP A 22 6.52 -22.72 -6.32
CA TRP A 22 6.90 -21.46 -5.69
C TRP A 22 8.37 -21.10 -5.92
N SER A 23 9.27 -22.09 -5.92
CA SER A 23 10.69 -21.90 -6.23
C SER A 23 10.95 -21.27 -7.61
N TRP A 24 10.14 -21.64 -8.62
CA TRP A 24 10.26 -21.08 -9.96
C TRP A 24 9.73 -19.65 -10.02
N LEU A 25 8.61 -19.39 -9.35
CA LEU A 25 8.04 -18.04 -9.25
C LEU A 25 9.00 -17.10 -8.50
N HIS A 26 9.61 -17.59 -7.43
CA HIS A 26 10.63 -16.86 -6.68
C HIS A 26 11.89 -16.59 -7.52
N ALA A 27 12.37 -17.58 -8.28
CA ALA A 27 13.47 -17.39 -9.21
C ALA A 27 13.15 -16.37 -10.31
N PHE A 28 11.90 -16.40 -10.84
CA PHE A 28 11.43 -15.41 -11.80
C PHE A 28 11.42 -13.99 -11.21
N ALA A 29 10.93 -13.81 -9.98
CA ALA A 29 10.96 -12.52 -9.29
C ALA A 29 12.38 -11.99 -9.12
N ASN A 30 13.33 -12.84 -8.72
CA ASN A 30 14.74 -12.47 -8.61
C ASN A 30 15.36 -12.10 -9.98
N GLY A 31 15.01 -12.82 -11.04
CA GLY A 31 15.41 -12.49 -12.41
C GLY A 31 14.89 -11.14 -12.88
N LEU A 32 13.61 -10.83 -12.57
CA LEU A 32 13.00 -9.54 -12.87
C LEU A 32 13.69 -8.40 -12.12
N ALA A 33 13.95 -8.56 -10.83
CA ALA A 33 14.70 -7.57 -10.03
C ALA A 33 16.12 -7.35 -10.57
N TRP A 34 16.81 -8.43 -10.94
CA TRP A 34 18.13 -8.35 -11.59
C TRP A 34 18.06 -7.55 -12.90
N LEU A 35 17.03 -7.78 -13.72
CA LEU A 35 16.82 -7.07 -14.99
C LEU A 35 16.57 -5.58 -14.74
N TRP A 36 15.74 -5.20 -13.77
CA TRP A 36 15.51 -3.81 -13.39
C TRP A 36 16.79 -3.09 -12.98
N ILE A 37 17.63 -3.77 -12.21
CA ILE A 37 18.94 -3.22 -11.81
C ILE A 37 19.86 -3.08 -13.03
N ARG A 38 19.96 -4.13 -13.85
CA ARG A 38 20.89 -4.19 -14.99
C ARG A 38 20.57 -3.17 -16.08
N LEU A 39 19.28 -2.93 -16.32
CA LEU A 39 18.79 -1.96 -17.29
C LEU A 39 18.60 -0.55 -16.71
N ASN A 40 18.95 -0.34 -15.45
CA ASN A 40 18.68 0.91 -14.74
C ASN A 40 17.23 1.37 -14.96
N ALA A 41 16.26 0.43 -14.84
CA ALA A 41 14.85 0.67 -15.07
C ALA A 41 14.30 1.74 -14.11
N ARG A 42 13.12 2.31 -14.42
CA ARG A 42 12.47 3.33 -13.59
C ARG A 42 12.39 2.92 -12.12
N GLU A 43 12.00 1.67 -11.86
CA GLU A 43 11.89 1.11 -10.50
C GLU A 43 13.22 1.20 -9.74
N SER A 44 14.34 0.89 -10.42
CA SER A 44 15.69 0.96 -9.86
C SER A 44 16.10 2.40 -9.56
N ARG A 45 15.88 3.33 -10.51
CA ARG A 45 16.24 4.74 -10.33
C ARG A 45 15.45 5.39 -9.20
N VAL A 46 14.11 5.26 -9.23
CA VAL A 46 13.23 5.83 -8.21
C VAL A 46 13.54 5.26 -6.82
N THR A 47 13.77 3.95 -6.71
CA THR A 47 14.16 3.33 -5.45
C THR A 47 15.47 3.93 -4.92
N ARG A 48 16.50 4.04 -5.75
CA ARG A 48 17.79 4.63 -5.35
C ARG A 48 17.59 6.03 -4.78
N ARG A 49 16.85 6.87 -5.52
CA ARG A 49 16.59 8.25 -5.09
C ARG A 49 15.81 8.33 -3.79
N ASN A 50 14.80 7.50 -3.62
CA ASN A 50 14.04 7.43 -2.36
C ASN A 50 14.90 7.00 -1.17
N LEU A 51 15.81 6.03 -1.37
CA LEU A 51 16.70 5.58 -0.30
C LEU A 51 17.76 6.62 0.06
N GLU A 52 18.25 7.41 -0.90
CA GLU A 52 19.11 8.56 -0.62
C GLU A 52 18.44 9.61 0.26
N LEU A 53 17.16 9.88 -0.01
CA LEU A 53 16.36 10.85 0.74
C LEU A 53 15.97 10.33 2.13
N ALA A 54 15.57 9.06 2.22
CA ALA A 54 15.00 8.48 3.44
C ALA A 54 16.03 7.94 4.43
N TYR A 55 17.23 7.60 3.94
CA TYR A 55 18.32 7.02 4.74
C TYR A 55 19.66 7.70 4.44
N PRO A 56 19.75 9.04 4.66
CA PRO A 56 21.00 9.78 4.43
C PRO A 56 22.15 9.31 5.32
N GLU A 57 21.83 8.69 6.48
CA GLU A 57 22.81 8.14 7.43
C GLU A 57 23.51 6.86 6.94
N LEU A 58 22.93 6.13 5.99
CA LEU A 58 23.55 4.92 5.45
C LEU A 58 24.69 5.27 4.47
N SER A 59 25.75 4.49 4.49
CA SER A 59 26.79 4.55 3.46
C SER A 59 26.27 4.13 2.08
N ASP A 60 26.96 4.50 1.01
CA ASP A 60 26.60 4.12 -0.36
C ASP A 60 26.55 2.59 -0.53
N ALA A 61 27.46 1.87 0.15
CA ALA A 61 27.49 0.41 0.13
C ALA A 61 26.24 -0.20 0.79
N GLU A 62 25.83 0.32 1.94
CA GLU A 62 24.62 -0.13 2.65
C GLU A 62 23.36 0.21 1.85
N ARG A 63 23.25 1.43 1.30
CA ARG A 63 22.14 1.81 0.41
C ARG A 63 22.09 0.91 -0.83
N ALA A 64 23.23 0.53 -1.42
CA ALA A 64 23.27 -0.37 -2.56
C ALA A 64 22.81 -1.80 -2.22
N VAL A 65 23.07 -2.28 -1.00
CA VAL A 65 22.54 -3.56 -0.50
C VAL A 65 21.03 -3.45 -0.32
N LEU A 66 20.57 -2.41 0.37
CA LEU A 66 19.14 -2.17 0.61
C LEU A 66 18.38 -2.00 -0.71
N HIS A 67 18.91 -1.24 -1.67
CA HIS A 67 18.34 -1.07 -3.01
C HIS A 67 18.08 -2.41 -3.71
N ARG A 68 19.06 -3.32 -3.71
CA ARG A 68 18.89 -4.66 -4.30
C ARG A 68 17.80 -5.46 -3.58
N ASN A 69 17.75 -5.38 -2.25
CA ASN A 69 16.77 -6.10 -1.45
C ASN A 69 15.34 -5.55 -1.67
N VAL A 70 15.18 -4.23 -1.78
CA VAL A 70 13.90 -3.57 -2.11
C VAL A 70 13.39 -4.06 -3.47
N LEU A 71 14.23 -4.06 -4.51
CA LEU A 71 13.78 -4.47 -5.84
C LEU A 71 13.41 -5.96 -5.90
N ARG A 72 14.15 -6.82 -5.18
CA ARG A 72 13.79 -8.24 -5.04
C ARG A 72 12.46 -8.41 -4.31
N SER A 73 12.28 -7.70 -3.21
CA SER A 73 11.05 -7.74 -2.42
C SER A 73 9.85 -7.22 -3.22
N THR A 74 10.02 -6.13 -3.98
CA THR A 74 8.98 -5.56 -4.84
C THR A 74 8.58 -6.52 -5.97
N ALA A 75 9.55 -7.13 -6.65
CA ALA A 75 9.27 -8.12 -7.69
C ALA A 75 8.55 -9.36 -7.11
N LEU A 76 8.98 -9.81 -5.93
CA LEU A 76 8.36 -10.93 -5.23
C LEU A 76 6.92 -10.59 -4.82
N GLN A 77 6.68 -9.40 -4.25
CA GLN A 77 5.36 -8.92 -3.87
C GLN A 77 4.40 -8.87 -5.07
N ALA A 78 4.87 -8.48 -6.26
CA ALA A 78 4.04 -8.52 -7.47
C ALA A 78 3.61 -9.94 -7.83
N ILE A 79 4.51 -10.92 -7.74
CA ILE A 79 4.21 -12.34 -7.98
C ILE A 79 3.27 -12.91 -6.92
N GLU A 80 3.49 -12.59 -5.66
CA GLU A 80 2.59 -12.96 -4.55
C GLU A 80 1.19 -12.43 -4.79
N THR A 81 1.08 -11.15 -5.16
CA THR A 81 -0.20 -10.50 -5.45
C THR A 81 -0.95 -11.19 -6.58
N LEU A 82 -0.27 -11.51 -7.69
CA LEU A 82 -0.88 -12.28 -8.78
C LEU A 82 -1.40 -13.65 -8.28
N ARG A 83 -0.64 -14.30 -7.41
CA ARG A 83 -1.05 -15.59 -6.85
C ARG A 83 -2.25 -15.45 -5.91
N LEU A 84 -2.27 -14.42 -5.06
CA LEU A 84 -3.40 -14.13 -4.16
C LEU A 84 -4.67 -13.79 -4.93
N TRP A 85 -4.57 -13.09 -6.05
CA TRP A 85 -5.71 -12.76 -6.90
C TRP A 85 -6.28 -13.95 -7.68
N THR A 86 -5.50 -15.02 -7.86
CA THR A 86 -5.89 -16.19 -8.66
C THR A 86 -6.18 -17.43 -7.83
N GLN A 87 -6.06 -17.34 -6.50
CA GLN A 87 -6.36 -18.44 -5.58
C GLN A 87 -7.56 -18.11 -4.68
N PRO A 88 -8.27 -19.13 -4.16
CA PRO A 88 -9.35 -18.94 -3.19
C PRO A 88 -8.87 -18.21 -1.93
N ARG A 89 -9.74 -17.33 -1.41
CA ARG A 89 -9.46 -16.54 -0.20
C ARG A 89 -9.02 -17.39 0.98
N GLU A 90 -9.67 -18.51 1.21
CA GLU A 90 -9.38 -19.42 2.33
C GLU A 90 -7.95 -19.94 2.28
N ARG A 91 -7.46 -20.30 1.09
CA ARG A 91 -6.07 -20.72 0.87
C ARG A 91 -5.10 -19.56 1.09
N ASN A 92 -5.48 -18.35 0.73
CA ASN A 92 -4.66 -17.17 0.95
C ASN A 92 -4.56 -16.82 2.44
N LEU A 93 -5.70 -16.85 3.16
CA LEU A 93 -5.74 -16.58 4.60
C LEU A 93 -4.98 -17.63 5.43
N ALA A 94 -4.86 -18.86 4.95
CA ALA A 94 -4.01 -19.89 5.57
C ALA A 94 -2.51 -19.57 5.51
N ARG A 95 -2.09 -18.57 4.71
CA ARG A 95 -0.70 -18.06 4.66
C ARG A 95 -0.38 -17.08 5.78
N LEU A 96 -1.39 -16.59 6.50
CA LEU A 96 -1.22 -15.82 7.72
C LEU A 96 -0.89 -16.79 8.87
N THR A 97 0.39 -17.14 8.99
CA THR A 97 0.86 -18.09 9.99
C THR A 97 1.04 -17.45 11.36
N GLU A 98 1.19 -16.14 11.41
CA GLU A 98 1.21 -15.33 12.62
C GLU A 98 0.15 -14.23 12.55
N ARG A 99 -0.45 -13.90 13.70
CA ARG A 99 -1.53 -12.90 13.79
C ARG A 99 -1.40 -12.10 15.08
N HIS A 100 -1.16 -10.82 14.94
CA HIS A 100 -0.93 -9.90 16.04
C HIS A 100 -1.98 -8.79 16.05
N GLY A 101 -2.74 -8.68 17.12
CA GLY A 101 -3.69 -7.60 17.35
C GLY A 101 -5.04 -7.75 16.66
N GLU A 102 -5.43 -8.93 16.14
CA GLU A 102 -6.77 -9.17 15.54
C GLU A 102 -7.90 -8.70 16.47
N ALA A 103 -7.77 -8.98 17.78
CA ALA A 103 -8.76 -8.59 18.78
C ALA A 103 -9.00 -7.07 18.83
N LEU A 104 -8.01 -6.23 18.48
CA LEU A 104 -8.18 -4.78 18.41
C LEU A 104 -9.15 -4.39 17.29
N TYR A 105 -9.02 -5.04 16.13
CA TYR A 105 -9.93 -4.82 15.02
C TYR A 105 -11.35 -5.28 15.34
N ASP A 106 -11.48 -6.47 15.89
CA ASP A 106 -12.79 -7.05 16.26
C ASP A 106 -13.50 -6.20 17.31
N ALA A 107 -12.77 -5.73 18.33
CA ALA A 107 -13.29 -4.84 19.36
C ALA A 107 -13.71 -3.48 18.78
N ALA A 108 -12.91 -2.90 17.88
CA ALA A 108 -13.23 -1.64 17.23
C ALA A 108 -14.48 -1.76 16.34
N LEU A 109 -14.63 -2.88 15.62
CA LEU A 109 -15.80 -3.15 14.79
C LEU A 109 -17.07 -3.36 15.65
N ALA A 110 -16.94 -4.12 16.74
CA ALA A 110 -18.04 -4.37 17.68
C ALA A 110 -18.51 -3.09 18.41
N ALA A 111 -17.62 -2.09 18.57
CA ALA A 111 -18.00 -0.78 19.13
C ALA A 111 -18.96 0.02 18.23
N GLY A 112 -19.13 -0.35 16.98
CA GLY A 112 -20.12 0.23 16.05
C GLY A 112 -19.89 1.68 15.63
N LYS A 113 -18.67 2.24 15.91
CA LYS A 113 -18.33 3.64 15.57
C LYS A 113 -17.65 3.77 14.21
N GLY A 114 -17.51 2.67 13.48
CA GLY A 114 -16.74 2.58 12.26
C GLY A 114 -15.24 2.37 12.51
N VAL A 115 -14.56 1.74 11.55
CA VAL A 115 -13.12 1.43 11.63
C VAL A 115 -12.41 1.88 10.36
N ILE A 116 -11.31 2.62 10.51
CA ILE A 116 -10.40 3.00 9.44
C ILE A 116 -9.11 2.21 9.63
N VAL A 117 -8.76 1.38 8.65
CA VAL A 117 -7.45 0.71 8.62
C VAL A 117 -6.52 1.48 7.70
N ALA A 118 -5.55 2.18 8.30
CA ALA A 118 -4.47 2.86 7.59
C ALA A 118 -3.36 1.84 7.31
N ALA A 119 -3.26 1.41 6.07
CA ALA A 119 -2.32 0.39 5.62
C ALA A 119 -1.20 1.03 4.79
N PRO A 120 0.08 0.89 5.15
CA PRO A 120 1.18 1.31 4.27
C PRO A 120 1.31 0.37 3.07
N HIS A 121 1.92 0.85 1.98
CA HIS A 121 2.39 -0.03 0.89
C HIS A 121 3.63 -0.83 1.35
N TYR A 122 3.41 -1.70 2.33
CA TYR A 122 4.42 -2.53 2.99
C TYR A 122 3.96 -3.99 3.03
N GLY A 123 4.87 -4.92 2.80
CA GLY A 123 4.55 -6.34 2.74
C GLY A 123 3.51 -6.63 1.66
N ASN A 124 2.43 -7.33 2.01
CA ASN A 124 1.37 -7.64 1.05
C ASN A 124 -0.01 -7.08 1.48
N TRP A 125 -0.33 -5.87 1.04
CA TRP A 125 -1.61 -5.21 1.35
C TRP A 125 -2.82 -5.88 0.68
N GLU A 126 -2.65 -6.65 -0.39
CA GLU A 126 -3.76 -7.41 -0.99
C GLU A 126 -4.21 -8.56 -0.08
N LEU A 127 -3.28 -9.18 0.64
CA LEU A 127 -3.61 -10.18 1.66
C LEU A 127 -4.32 -9.55 2.86
N LEU A 128 -3.90 -8.35 3.28
CA LEU A 128 -4.61 -7.57 4.29
C LEU A 128 -6.04 -7.27 3.86
N ASN A 129 -6.26 -6.84 2.62
CA ASN A 129 -7.60 -6.58 2.09
C ASN A 129 -8.48 -7.84 2.13
N GLN A 130 -7.92 -9.00 1.79
CA GLN A 130 -8.65 -10.27 1.87
C GLN A 130 -8.98 -10.67 3.31
N TRP A 131 -8.07 -10.41 4.25
CA TRP A 131 -8.32 -10.66 5.66
C TRP A 131 -9.42 -9.73 6.19
N LEU A 132 -9.35 -8.43 5.93
CA LEU A 132 -10.38 -7.46 6.34
C LEU A 132 -11.76 -7.86 5.78
N ALA A 133 -11.83 -8.24 4.51
CA ALA A 133 -13.07 -8.70 3.87
C ALA A 133 -13.59 -10.03 4.45
N SER A 134 -12.74 -10.83 5.10
CA SER A 134 -13.18 -12.04 5.81
C SER A 134 -13.83 -11.75 7.16
N ARG A 135 -13.60 -10.53 7.70
CA ARG A 135 -14.18 -10.10 9.00
C ARG A 135 -15.54 -9.40 8.84
N GLY A 136 -15.91 -9.03 7.62
CA GLY A 136 -17.18 -8.35 7.33
C GLY A 136 -17.08 -7.42 6.11
N PRO A 137 -18.14 -6.67 5.80
CA PRO A 137 -18.14 -5.71 4.71
C PRO A 137 -17.09 -4.63 4.90
N ILE A 138 -16.30 -4.35 3.84
CA ILE A 138 -15.27 -3.33 3.83
C ILE A 138 -15.32 -2.47 2.56
N ALA A 139 -15.13 -1.17 2.71
CA ALA A 139 -14.87 -0.26 1.60
C ALA A 139 -13.36 -0.07 1.42
N ILE A 140 -12.87 -0.37 0.23
CA ILE A 140 -11.45 -0.21 -0.12
C ILE A 140 -11.30 0.96 -1.09
N VAL A 141 -10.51 1.95 -0.69
CA VAL A 141 -10.20 3.09 -1.55
C VAL A 141 -9.11 2.69 -2.55
N TYR A 142 -9.34 2.93 -3.83
CA TYR A 142 -8.35 2.67 -4.86
C TYR A 142 -8.32 3.79 -5.91
N LYS A 143 -7.17 3.99 -6.52
CA LYS A 143 -7.01 4.80 -7.72
C LYS A 143 -7.27 3.90 -8.93
N ALA A 144 -8.29 4.20 -9.71
CA ALA A 144 -8.56 3.47 -10.93
C ALA A 144 -7.39 3.67 -11.92
N PRO A 145 -6.90 2.60 -12.58
CA PRO A 145 -5.98 2.75 -13.69
C PRO A 145 -6.61 3.58 -14.82
N ASP A 146 -5.79 4.34 -15.53
CA ASP A 146 -6.24 5.13 -16.68
C ASP A 146 -6.74 4.24 -17.82
N GLU A 147 -6.21 3.01 -17.92
CA GLU A 147 -6.60 2.04 -18.93
C GLU A 147 -7.80 1.19 -18.48
N ALA A 148 -8.85 1.17 -19.32
CA ALA A 148 -10.10 0.44 -19.05
C ALA A 148 -9.90 -1.08 -18.83
N VAL A 149 -8.87 -1.70 -19.42
CA VAL A 149 -8.54 -3.10 -19.18
C VAL A 149 -7.98 -3.33 -17.79
N GLY A 150 -7.11 -2.42 -17.33
CA GLY A 150 -6.54 -2.45 -15.97
C GLY A 150 -7.63 -2.28 -14.92
N ASP A 151 -8.55 -1.33 -15.10
CA ASP A 151 -9.68 -1.13 -14.18
C ASP A 151 -10.59 -2.37 -14.13
N ALA A 152 -10.97 -2.92 -15.31
CA ALA A 152 -11.76 -4.15 -15.40
C ALA A 152 -11.07 -5.36 -14.74
N PHE A 153 -9.73 -5.43 -14.83
CA PHE A 153 -8.95 -6.48 -14.17
C PHE A 153 -8.96 -6.32 -12.66
N LEU A 154 -8.72 -5.11 -12.13
CA LEU A 154 -8.79 -4.85 -10.68
C LEU A 154 -10.18 -5.12 -10.10
N GLN A 155 -11.25 -4.72 -10.82
CA GLN A 155 -12.62 -5.04 -10.42
C GLN A 155 -12.86 -6.55 -10.35
N LEU A 156 -12.29 -7.30 -11.30
CA LEU A 156 -12.42 -8.77 -11.34
C LEU A 156 -11.71 -9.43 -10.15
N VAL A 157 -10.46 -9.04 -9.85
CA VAL A 157 -9.62 -9.73 -8.85
C VAL A 157 -9.87 -9.29 -7.41
N ARG A 158 -10.34 -8.06 -7.20
CA ARG A 158 -10.70 -7.50 -5.88
C ARG A 158 -12.20 -7.56 -5.60
N GLY A 159 -13.01 -7.97 -6.56
CA GLY A 159 -14.45 -8.14 -6.38
C GLY A 159 -14.76 -9.30 -5.43
N GLY A 160 -15.85 -9.16 -4.65
CA GLY A 160 -16.33 -10.20 -3.74
C GLY A 160 -17.46 -9.67 -2.88
N ASP A 161 -18.21 -10.58 -2.24
CA ASP A 161 -19.46 -10.25 -1.54
C ASP A 161 -19.31 -9.20 -0.42
N ASN A 162 -18.11 -9.10 0.17
CA ASN A 162 -17.81 -8.19 1.28
C ASN A 162 -16.92 -7.00 0.89
N VAL A 163 -16.63 -6.78 -0.40
CA VAL A 163 -15.71 -5.72 -0.83
C VAL A 163 -16.40 -4.69 -1.70
N GLN A 164 -16.54 -3.48 -1.18
CA GLN A 164 -16.94 -2.31 -1.95
C GLN A 164 -15.68 -1.56 -2.42
N GLN A 165 -15.40 -1.57 -3.72
CA GLN A 165 -14.32 -0.77 -4.28
C GLN A 165 -14.79 0.66 -4.50
N VAL A 166 -14.12 1.61 -3.85
CA VAL A 166 -14.44 3.03 -3.86
C VAL A 166 -13.31 3.79 -4.54
N ARG A 167 -13.61 4.45 -5.67
CA ARG A 167 -12.62 5.27 -6.38
C ARG A 167 -12.21 6.47 -5.55
N ALA A 168 -10.91 6.81 -5.56
CA ALA A 168 -10.36 7.96 -4.81
C ALA A 168 -10.73 9.31 -5.46
N GLU A 169 -12.02 9.57 -5.73
CA GLU A 169 -12.53 10.77 -6.38
C GLU A 169 -13.68 11.39 -5.57
N GLY A 170 -13.95 12.67 -5.73
CA GLY A 170 -14.85 13.47 -4.89
C GLY A 170 -16.13 12.82 -4.37
N PRO A 171 -16.98 12.14 -5.19
CA PRO A 171 -18.19 11.46 -4.69
C PRO A 171 -17.89 10.28 -3.76
N ALA A 172 -16.74 9.65 -3.90
CA ALA A 172 -16.34 8.47 -3.14
C ALA A 172 -16.18 8.76 -1.64
N VAL A 173 -15.71 9.95 -1.30
CA VAL A 173 -15.59 10.38 0.11
C VAL A 173 -16.91 10.31 0.85
N ARG A 174 -18.03 10.65 0.21
CA ARG A 174 -19.37 10.54 0.82
C ARG A 174 -19.76 9.09 1.12
N GLN A 175 -19.37 8.16 0.27
CA GLN A 175 -19.63 6.73 0.50
C GLN A 175 -18.87 6.22 1.72
N LEU A 176 -17.60 6.64 1.89
CA LEU A 176 -16.79 6.28 3.06
C LEU A 176 -17.39 6.82 4.35
N PHE A 177 -17.86 8.09 4.36
CA PHE A 177 -18.58 8.65 5.49
C PHE A 177 -19.81 7.82 5.87
N LYS A 178 -20.59 7.40 4.88
CA LYS A 178 -21.76 6.55 5.11
C LYS A 178 -21.36 5.21 5.72
N VAL A 179 -20.39 4.52 5.11
CA VAL A 179 -19.90 3.21 5.60
C VAL A 179 -19.47 3.30 7.06
N LEU A 180 -18.69 4.33 7.41
CA LEU A 180 -18.19 4.52 8.78
C LEU A 180 -19.32 4.88 9.76
N LYS A 181 -20.25 5.76 9.39
CA LYS A 181 -21.40 6.10 10.23
C LYS A 181 -22.32 4.91 10.49
N ASP A 182 -22.40 3.99 9.54
CA ASP A 182 -23.18 2.75 9.67
C ASP A 182 -22.39 1.67 10.47
N GLY A 183 -21.23 2.02 11.08
CA GLY A 183 -20.42 1.12 11.87
C GLY A 183 -19.52 0.18 11.05
N GLY A 184 -19.42 0.40 9.74
CA GLY A 184 -18.61 -0.41 8.83
C GLY A 184 -17.11 -0.09 8.88
N ALA A 185 -16.34 -0.73 7.99
CA ALA A 185 -14.90 -0.56 7.92
C ALA A 185 -14.44 -0.01 6.56
N THR A 186 -13.31 0.71 6.57
CA THR A 186 -12.62 1.14 5.34
C THR A 186 -11.12 0.89 5.44
N GLY A 187 -10.52 0.42 4.32
CA GLY A 187 -9.09 0.31 4.13
C GLY A 187 -8.57 1.47 3.26
N ILE A 188 -7.56 2.16 3.74
CA ILE A 188 -6.93 3.30 3.05
C ILE A 188 -5.42 3.11 3.09
N LEU A 189 -4.76 3.27 1.93
CA LEU A 189 -3.30 3.31 1.82
C LEU A 189 -2.87 4.79 1.72
N PRO A 190 -2.46 5.43 2.83
CA PRO A 190 -2.33 6.89 2.89
C PRO A 190 -0.94 7.41 2.52
N ASP A 191 0.01 6.53 2.22
CA ASP A 191 1.44 6.81 2.07
C ASP A 191 1.88 7.19 0.65
N GLN A 192 0.97 7.24 -0.31
CA GLN A 192 1.23 7.80 -1.63
C GLN A 192 0.85 9.28 -1.69
N GLN A 193 1.53 10.03 -2.57
CA GLN A 193 1.29 11.45 -2.76
C GLN A 193 -0.10 11.70 -3.37
N PRO A 194 -0.96 12.52 -2.73
CA PRO A 194 -2.23 12.95 -3.32
C PRO A 194 -2.01 13.96 -4.44
N LYS A 195 -3.08 14.37 -5.12
CA LYS A 195 -3.05 15.51 -6.05
C LYS A 195 -2.72 16.79 -5.28
N ALA A 196 -2.14 17.76 -5.98
CA ALA A 196 -1.93 19.11 -5.42
C ALA A 196 -3.27 19.68 -4.92
N GLY A 197 -3.28 20.18 -3.68
CA GLY A 197 -4.48 20.70 -3.02
C GLY A 197 -5.28 19.66 -2.20
N ASP A 198 -5.01 18.36 -2.34
CA ASP A 198 -5.72 17.30 -1.61
C ASP A 198 -4.96 16.78 -0.38
N GLY A 199 -3.95 17.53 0.09
CA GLY A 199 -3.12 17.14 1.21
C GLY A 199 -2.40 18.31 1.85
N VAL A 200 -1.59 17.98 2.85
CA VAL A 200 -0.70 18.91 3.55
C VAL A 200 0.73 18.36 3.53
N PHE A 201 1.71 19.25 3.53
CA PHE A 201 3.09 18.84 3.71
C PHE A 201 3.33 18.47 5.16
N ALA A 202 3.91 17.28 5.37
CA ALA A 202 4.28 16.76 6.67
C ALA A 202 5.55 15.90 6.53
N PRO A 203 6.40 15.80 7.57
CA PRO A 203 7.61 14.99 7.52
C PRO A 203 7.30 13.53 7.21
N PHE A 204 8.09 12.92 6.32
CA PHE A 204 8.12 11.49 6.05
C PHE A 204 9.58 11.09 5.76
N PHE A 205 10.17 10.29 6.63
CA PHE A 205 11.61 10.01 6.66
C PHE A 205 12.45 11.29 6.65
N GLY A 206 12.07 12.29 7.47
CA GLY A 206 12.77 13.55 7.58
C GLY A 206 12.59 14.52 6.41
N VAL A 207 11.84 14.13 5.36
CA VAL A 207 11.61 14.93 4.16
C VAL A 207 10.14 15.39 4.13
N GLU A 208 9.89 16.67 3.87
CA GLU A 208 8.52 17.19 3.71
C GLU A 208 7.85 16.54 2.49
N ALA A 209 6.77 15.80 2.73
CA ALA A 209 6.04 15.06 1.74
C ALA A 209 4.57 15.44 1.75
N LEU A 210 3.99 15.73 0.59
CA LEU A 210 2.56 16.00 0.48
C LEU A 210 1.78 14.74 0.88
N THR A 211 1.03 14.82 1.98
CA THR A 211 0.34 13.71 2.63
C THR A 211 -1.16 13.95 2.61
N MET A 212 -1.93 12.92 2.25
CA MET A 212 -3.39 13.04 2.18
C MET A 212 -4.01 13.26 3.58
N THR A 213 -5.07 14.07 3.61
CA THR A 213 -5.83 14.36 4.83
C THR A 213 -7.11 13.52 4.97
N LEU A 214 -7.31 12.52 4.11
CA LEU A 214 -8.54 11.74 4.08
C LEU A 214 -8.76 10.96 5.39
N VAL A 215 -7.70 10.34 5.93
CA VAL A 215 -7.80 9.53 7.16
C VAL A 215 -8.25 10.39 8.35
N ASN A 216 -7.59 11.52 8.60
CA ASN A 216 -7.95 12.39 9.72
C ASN A 216 -9.32 13.03 9.56
N ARG A 217 -9.69 13.47 8.35
CA ARG A 217 -11.02 14.05 8.07
C ARG A 217 -12.15 13.05 8.30
N LEU A 218 -11.94 11.80 7.94
CA LEU A 218 -12.91 10.73 8.20
C LEU A 218 -12.99 10.45 9.70
N ALA A 219 -11.85 10.28 10.37
CA ALA A 219 -11.80 9.98 11.82
C ALA A 219 -12.41 11.10 12.66
N GLU A 220 -12.01 12.35 12.44
CA GLU A 220 -12.54 13.54 13.15
C GLU A 220 -14.06 13.64 13.01
N ARG A 221 -14.59 13.49 11.79
CA ARG A 221 -16.01 13.72 11.52
C ARG A 221 -16.93 12.55 11.88
N THR A 222 -16.41 11.34 11.94
CA THR A 222 -17.24 10.14 12.22
C THR A 222 -17.02 9.60 13.62
N GLY A 223 -15.89 9.92 14.28
CA GLY A 223 -15.45 9.28 15.52
C GLY A 223 -15.01 7.84 15.31
N ALA A 224 -14.73 7.42 14.07
CA ALA A 224 -14.26 6.08 13.75
C ALA A 224 -12.90 5.79 14.37
N THR A 225 -12.71 4.56 14.82
CA THR A 225 -11.42 4.09 15.33
C THR A 225 -10.43 3.94 14.19
N VAL A 226 -9.25 4.56 14.32
CA VAL A 226 -8.15 4.38 13.35
C VAL A 226 -7.16 3.35 13.86
N LEU A 227 -6.84 2.38 13.02
CA LEU A 227 -5.85 1.34 13.29
C LEU A 227 -4.82 1.29 12.15
N TYR A 228 -3.56 0.99 12.46
CA TYR A 228 -2.62 0.52 11.44
C TYR A 228 -2.85 -0.95 11.16
N GLY A 229 -2.72 -1.36 9.88
CA GLY A 229 -2.81 -2.76 9.49
C GLY A 229 -1.82 -3.10 8.38
N TRP A 230 -1.13 -4.25 8.49
CA TRP A 230 -0.24 -4.74 7.42
C TRP A 230 -0.04 -6.26 7.50
N CYS A 231 0.36 -6.84 6.37
CA CYS A 231 0.80 -8.25 6.29
C CYS A 231 2.27 -8.29 5.91
N GLU A 232 3.14 -8.56 6.89
CA GLU A 232 4.59 -8.65 6.74
C GLU A 232 4.98 -10.03 6.23
N ARG A 233 5.82 -10.12 5.19
CA ARG A 233 6.40 -11.40 4.76
C ARG A 233 7.44 -11.85 5.78
N ILE A 234 7.30 -13.06 6.31
CA ILE A 234 8.16 -13.60 7.39
C ILE A 234 8.97 -14.83 6.98
N GLY A 235 8.76 -15.36 5.78
CA GLY A 235 9.46 -16.55 5.34
C GLY A 235 9.61 -16.66 3.83
N PRO A 236 10.43 -17.59 3.35
CA PRO A 236 10.66 -17.80 1.93
C PRO A 236 9.48 -18.49 1.22
N GLY A 237 8.55 -19.08 1.99
CA GLY A 237 7.44 -19.90 1.53
C GLY A 237 6.15 -19.15 1.20
N MET A 238 6.15 -17.84 1.06
CA MET A 238 4.96 -17.01 0.96
C MET A 238 4.11 -17.10 2.25
N GLU A 239 4.78 -16.94 3.39
CA GLU A 239 4.21 -16.91 4.74
C GLU A 239 4.21 -15.47 5.25
N PHE A 240 3.16 -15.11 5.98
CA PHE A 240 2.95 -13.73 6.42
C PHE A 240 2.53 -13.66 7.88
N ALA A 241 2.95 -12.57 8.54
CA ALA A 241 2.43 -12.14 9.82
C ALA A 241 1.44 -10.99 9.61
N LEU A 242 0.23 -11.13 10.09
CA LEU A 242 -0.74 -10.06 10.19
C LEU A 242 -0.44 -9.22 11.43
N HIS A 243 -0.45 -7.90 11.25
CA HIS A 243 -0.34 -6.95 12.34
C HIS A 243 -1.48 -5.94 12.29
N ILE A 244 -2.15 -5.75 13.42
CA ILE A 244 -3.09 -4.67 13.69
C ILE A 244 -2.61 -3.92 14.93
N GLN A 245 -2.44 -2.61 14.82
CA GLN A 245 -1.95 -1.76 15.93
C GLN A 245 -2.80 -0.51 16.08
N PRO A 246 -2.96 0.03 17.30
CA PRO A 246 -3.60 1.31 17.50
C PRO A 246 -2.77 2.44 16.90
N THR A 247 -3.44 3.48 16.41
CA THR A 247 -2.79 4.74 16.06
C THR A 247 -2.72 5.66 17.27
N PRO A 248 -1.74 6.59 17.34
CA PRO A 248 -1.80 7.66 18.33
C PRO A 248 -3.03 8.55 18.11
N PRO A 249 -3.63 9.11 19.17
CA PRO A 249 -4.81 9.98 19.04
C PRO A 249 -4.61 11.16 18.09
N ALA A 250 -3.38 11.66 17.95
CA ALA A 250 -3.02 12.75 17.06
C ALA A 250 -3.30 12.46 15.57
N VAL A 251 -3.52 11.20 15.15
CA VAL A 251 -3.93 10.88 13.77
C VAL A 251 -5.32 11.41 13.45
N ALA A 252 -6.15 11.64 14.47
CA ALA A 252 -7.49 12.24 14.34
C ALA A 252 -7.52 13.71 14.75
N ASP A 253 -6.36 14.37 14.88
CA ASP A 253 -6.28 15.78 15.28
C ASP A 253 -6.99 16.68 14.26
N PRO A 254 -7.74 17.71 14.70
CA PRO A 254 -8.35 18.69 13.81
C PRO A 254 -7.36 19.45 12.93
N ASP A 255 -6.12 19.69 13.44
CA ASP A 255 -5.06 20.24 12.61
C ASP A 255 -4.51 19.19 11.62
N PRO A 256 -4.69 19.41 10.29
CA PRO A 256 -4.31 18.41 9.30
C PRO A 256 -2.80 18.11 9.28
N ARG A 257 -1.95 19.09 9.61
CA ARG A 257 -0.50 18.88 9.63
C ARG A 257 -0.07 18.01 10.82
N THR A 258 -0.63 18.25 11.98
CA THR A 258 -0.42 17.42 13.18
C THR A 258 -0.86 15.98 12.90
N ALA A 259 -2.06 15.80 12.32
CA ALA A 259 -2.59 14.48 11.99
C ALA A 259 -1.73 13.74 10.95
N ALA A 260 -1.34 14.42 9.87
CA ALA A 260 -0.48 13.85 8.84
C ALA A 260 0.91 13.49 9.38
N THR A 261 1.49 14.31 10.26
CA THR A 261 2.77 14.04 10.90
C THR A 261 2.69 12.78 11.77
N ALA A 262 1.65 12.65 12.57
CA ALA A 262 1.43 11.45 13.40
C ALA A 262 1.21 10.19 12.57
N LEU A 263 0.45 10.30 11.48
CA LEU A 263 0.19 9.20 10.53
C LEU A 263 1.49 8.75 9.86
N ASN A 264 2.26 9.70 9.31
CA ASN A 264 3.53 9.43 8.65
C ASN A 264 4.53 8.76 9.60
N ALA A 265 4.67 9.28 10.83
CA ALA A 265 5.57 8.69 11.84
C ALA A 265 5.23 7.23 12.16
N GLY A 266 3.94 6.88 12.19
CA GLY A 266 3.52 5.49 12.36
C GLY A 266 3.86 4.61 11.15
N ILE A 267 3.68 5.12 9.94
CA ILE A 267 4.04 4.42 8.70
C ILE A 267 5.56 4.23 8.60
N GLU A 268 6.35 5.26 8.94
CA GLU A 268 7.81 5.13 9.00
C GLU A 268 8.25 4.03 9.96
N ARG A 269 7.68 3.98 11.16
CA ARG A 269 7.98 2.92 12.13
C ARG A 269 7.69 1.53 11.57
N ILE A 270 6.59 1.37 10.81
CA ILE A 270 6.27 0.11 10.15
C ILE A 270 7.29 -0.18 9.04
N ALA A 271 7.58 0.78 8.17
CA ALA A 271 8.53 0.62 7.07
C ALA A 271 9.95 0.30 7.54
N ARG A 272 10.37 0.82 8.70
CA ARG A 272 11.68 0.56 9.31
C ARG A 272 11.82 -0.84 9.94
N ARG A 273 10.74 -1.62 10.05
CA ARG A 273 10.81 -3.02 10.52
C ARG A 273 11.61 -3.91 9.55
N ASP A 274 11.29 -3.81 8.28
CA ASP A 274 12.05 -4.37 7.17
C ASP A 274 11.96 -3.41 5.97
N PRO A 275 12.92 -2.49 5.83
CA PRO A 275 12.89 -1.48 4.78
C PRO A 275 12.81 -2.07 3.36
N ALA A 276 13.22 -3.33 3.17
CA ALA A 276 13.11 -3.98 1.87
C ALA A 276 11.67 -4.28 1.46
N GLN A 277 10.73 -4.36 2.39
CA GLN A 277 9.32 -4.66 2.10
C GLN A 277 8.46 -3.41 1.86
N TYR A 278 8.99 -2.19 2.05
CA TYR A 278 8.28 -0.96 1.74
C TYR A 278 8.40 -0.61 0.25
N GLN A 279 7.33 -0.01 -0.32
CA GLN A 279 7.25 0.30 -1.76
C GLN A 279 8.08 1.54 -2.16
N TRP A 280 9.40 1.43 -2.15
CA TRP A 280 10.30 2.51 -2.57
C TRP A 280 10.30 2.81 -4.07
N THR A 281 9.60 2.03 -4.88
CA THR A 281 9.47 2.24 -6.35
C THR A 281 8.47 3.33 -6.72
N TYR A 282 7.80 3.94 -5.74
CA TYR A 282 6.86 5.05 -5.92
C TYR A 282 7.56 6.40 -5.70
N LYS A 283 7.34 7.39 -6.60
CA LYS A 283 7.85 8.76 -6.47
C LYS A 283 7.07 9.51 -5.37
N ARG A 284 7.52 9.41 -4.12
CA ARG A 284 6.81 9.93 -2.94
C ARG A 284 6.95 11.43 -2.76
N TYR A 285 8.03 12.04 -3.28
CA TYR A 285 8.45 13.39 -2.98
C TYR A 285 8.43 14.32 -4.20
N THR A 286 7.66 14.01 -5.24
CA THR A 286 7.59 14.80 -6.49
C THR A 286 7.16 16.25 -6.25
N LEU A 287 6.11 16.44 -5.42
CA LEU A 287 5.70 17.79 -5.03
C LEU A 287 6.46 18.21 -3.78
N ARG A 288 7.07 19.39 -3.87
CA ARG A 288 7.81 20.04 -2.77
C ARG A 288 7.00 21.21 -2.21
N PRO A 289 7.23 21.61 -0.94
CA PRO A 289 6.59 22.79 -0.40
C PRO A 289 6.89 24.02 -1.29
N PRO A 290 5.90 24.82 -1.66
CA PRO A 290 6.10 25.96 -2.57
C PRO A 290 7.16 26.96 -2.10
N GLU A 291 7.29 27.13 -0.76
CA GLU A 291 8.23 28.07 -0.16
C GLU A 291 9.65 27.52 -0.02
N SER A 292 9.86 26.20 -0.27
CA SER A 292 11.19 25.58 -0.09
C SER A 292 12.18 25.96 -1.20
N GLY A 293 11.68 26.32 -2.38
CA GLY A 293 12.52 26.53 -3.57
C GLY A 293 13.18 25.24 -4.09
N GLU A 294 12.76 24.07 -3.58
CA GLU A 294 13.30 22.78 -3.98
C GLU A 294 12.61 22.25 -5.23
N ASP A 295 13.39 21.73 -6.17
CA ASP A 295 12.89 21.07 -7.37
C ASP A 295 12.41 19.64 -7.09
N ASP A 296 11.70 19.06 -8.07
CA ASP A 296 11.34 17.64 -8.05
C ASP A 296 12.61 16.79 -7.97
N PRO A 297 12.82 16.01 -6.90
CA PRO A 297 14.02 15.22 -6.72
C PRO A 297 14.19 14.09 -7.74
N TYR A 298 13.18 13.85 -8.57
CA TYR A 298 13.21 12.83 -9.63
C TYR A 298 13.33 13.42 -11.04
N ALA A 299 13.49 14.74 -11.18
CA ALA A 299 13.54 15.42 -12.49
C ALA A 299 14.65 14.88 -13.40
N THR A 300 15.82 14.56 -12.83
CA THR A 300 16.94 13.94 -13.53
C THR A 300 16.70 12.48 -13.93
N GLU A 301 15.71 11.84 -13.33
CA GLU A 301 15.38 10.43 -13.56
C GLU A 301 14.46 10.24 -14.78
N ASP A 302 13.76 11.28 -15.22
CA ASP A 302 12.84 11.22 -16.37
C ASP A 302 13.55 11.47 -17.71
N HIS A 303 14.81 11.96 -17.69
CA HIS A 303 15.65 12.17 -18.88
C HIS A 303 16.97 11.36 -18.74
N PRO A 304 16.98 10.04 -19.00
CA PRO A 304 18.24 9.31 -19.12
C PRO A 304 18.99 9.81 -20.36
N HIS A 305 20.20 10.33 -20.17
CA HIS A 305 21.15 10.65 -21.23
C HIS A 305 21.57 9.43 -22.02
#